data_57462dd9fe76754c15fa065545cd2bdd
#
_entry.id   57462dd9fe76754c15fa065545cd2bdd
#
_cell.length_a   1.000
_cell.length_b   1.000
_cell.length_c   1.000
_cell.angle_alpha   90.00
_cell.angle_beta   90.00
_cell.angle_gamma   90.00
#
_symmetry.space_group_name_H-M   'P 1'
#
loop_
_entity.id
_entity.type
_entity.pdbx_description
1 polymer ?
#
loop_
_entity_poly.entity_id
_entity_poly.type
_entity_poly.pdbx_seq_one_letter_code
_entity_poly.pdbx_strand_id
1 'polypeptide(L)'
;MAKKTSLNKGLQALLGEVAAKTTTPKTPSNSTKKPNNNTPSSEININMIKANQYQPRTTFDEKKLKELSDSIKKHGVIQPVLLRQEGKNYELIAGERRLRASKLAGLKKIPAVVAKISNTQSLEIAILENIQREDLNPLEVSKGYQRLKEEFGYTQDQVAKSVGKPRSSIANSLRLLTLPEKAQNELEKGSISEGHAKVLLGVDPSKLEGVLEKILSEQLSVRALENS
;
A
#
# COMPACT_ATOMS: atom_id res chain seq x y z
N MET A 1 22.23 -4.17 -7.17
CA MET A 1 21.47 -5.31 -7.73
C MET A 1 20.21 -5.54 -6.91
N ALA A 2 19.13 -5.43 -7.52
CA ALA A 2 17.74 -5.80 -7.39
C ALA A 2 17.21 -6.40 -6.05
N LYS A 3 16.37 -5.63 -5.33
CA LYS A 3 15.32 -6.15 -4.45
C LYS A 3 13.95 -5.94 -5.12
N LYS A 4 13.59 -6.85 -6.01
CA LYS A 4 12.31 -6.85 -6.75
C LYS A 4 11.50 -8.11 -6.46
N THR A 5 11.15 -8.45 -5.20
CA THR A 5 10.46 -9.72 -4.97
C THR A 5 9.43 -9.77 -3.83
N SER A 6 9.13 -8.68 -3.13
CA SER A 6 8.15 -8.76 -2.03
C SER A 6 6.71 -8.41 -2.42
N LEU A 7 6.52 -7.58 -3.44
CA LEU A 7 5.20 -7.10 -3.88
C LEU A 7 4.26 -8.21 -4.37
N ASN A 8 4.84 -9.28 -4.94
CA ASN A 8 4.07 -10.38 -5.53
C ASN A 8 3.59 -11.42 -4.50
N LYS A 9 4.26 -11.56 -3.36
CA LYS A 9 3.92 -12.63 -2.40
C LYS A 9 2.67 -12.34 -1.57
N GLY A 10 2.46 -11.10 -1.14
CA GLY A 10 1.27 -10.73 -0.37
C GLY A 10 -0.01 -10.78 -1.23
N LEU A 11 0.06 -10.20 -2.42
CA LEU A 11 -1.06 -10.22 -3.37
C LEU A 11 -1.35 -11.64 -3.90
N GLN A 12 -0.33 -12.48 -4.10
CA GLN A 12 -0.48 -13.89 -4.48
C GLN A 12 -1.05 -14.74 -3.34
N ALA A 13 -0.75 -14.45 -2.08
CA ALA A 13 -1.33 -15.16 -0.95
C ALA A 13 -2.84 -14.88 -0.85
N LEU A 14 -3.26 -13.62 -1.01
CA LEU A 14 -4.67 -13.24 -1.00
C LEU A 14 -5.45 -13.78 -2.21
N LEU A 15 -4.86 -13.76 -3.39
CA LEU A 15 -5.49 -14.31 -4.60
C LEU A 15 -5.51 -15.85 -4.61
N GLY A 16 -4.55 -16.50 -3.97
CA GLY A 16 -4.49 -17.97 -3.81
C GLY A 16 -5.58 -18.53 -2.89
N GLU A 17 -5.91 -17.83 -1.81
CA GLU A 17 -6.99 -18.24 -0.89
C GLU A 17 -8.39 -18.11 -1.49
N VAL A 18 -8.60 -17.10 -2.35
CA VAL A 18 -9.88 -16.92 -3.06
C VAL A 18 -10.11 -18.00 -4.12
N ALA A 19 -9.04 -18.50 -4.75
CA ALA A 19 -9.12 -19.59 -5.74
C ALA A 19 -9.31 -20.97 -5.10
N ALA A 20 -8.86 -21.17 -3.85
CA ALA A 20 -8.90 -22.48 -3.17
C ALA A 20 -10.28 -22.85 -2.61
N LYS A 21 -11.22 -21.93 -2.52
CA LYS A 21 -12.57 -22.17 -1.95
C LYS A 21 -13.62 -22.69 -2.95
N THR A 22 -13.25 -22.94 -4.21
CA THR A 22 -14.21 -23.34 -5.26
C THR A 22 -13.97 -24.70 -5.95
N THR A 23 -13.06 -25.55 -5.45
CA THR A 23 -12.88 -26.87 -6.08
C THR A 23 -12.82 -28.00 -5.06
N THR A 24 -13.75 -28.94 -5.17
CA THR A 24 -13.78 -30.27 -4.53
C THR A 24 -12.61 -31.13 -5.00
N PRO A 25 -12.12 -32.09 -4.16
CA PRO A 25 -10.84 -32.77 -4.37
C PRO A 25 -10.91 -33.88 -5.40
N LYS A 26 -9.95 -33.95 -6.33
CA LYS A 26 -9.57 -35.15 -7.06
C LYS A 26 -8.04 -35.29 -7.06
N THR A 27 -7.65 -36.49 -6.79
CA THR A 27 -6.39 -37.24 -6.63
C THR A 27 -5.16 -36.77 -7.44
N PRO A 28 -3.91 -36.97 -6.91
CA PRO A 28 -2.70 -36.35 -7.44
C PRO A 28 -2.12 -37.15 -8.62
N SER A 29 -1.79 -36.43 -9.68
CA SER A 29 -0.84 -36.90 -10.68
C SER A 29 0.36 -35.97 -10.77
N ASN A 30 1.51 -36.52 -10.59
CA ASN A 30 2.85 -35.94 -10.55
C ASN A 30 3.23 -35.41 -11.94
N SER A 31 3.38 -34.10 -12.10
CA SER A 31 4.17 -33.55 -13.20
C SER A 31 4.72 -32.18 -12.82
N THR A 32 6.03 -32.09 -12.74
CA THR A 32 6.85 -30.88 -12.59
C THR A 32 6.52 -29.89 -13.70
N LYS A 33 5.70 -28.84 -13.41
CA LYS A 33 5.52 -27.67 -14.25
C LYS A 33 5.97 -26.42 -13.51
N LYS A 34 6.85 -25.66 -14.17
CA LYS A 34 7.25 -24.31 -13.81
C LYS A 34 6.02 -23.44 -13.47
N PRO A 35 6.10 -22.46 -12.55
CA PRO A 35 4.97 -21.62 -12.23
C PRO A 35 4.61 -20.75 -13.43
N ASN A 36 3.62 -21.19 -14.21
CA ASN A 36 2.97 -20.37 -15.21
C ASN A 36 2.01 -19.43 -14.48
N ASN A 37 2.37 -18.14 -14.40
CA ASN A 37 1.50 -17.06 -13.94
C ASN A 37 0.39 -16.75 -14.96
N ASN A 38 -0.43 -17.72 -15.30
CA ASN A 38 -1.62 -17.52 -16.12
C ASN A 38 -2.87 -17.41 -15.23
N THR A 39 -2.98 -16.30 -14.51
CA THR A 39 -4.30 -15.83 -14.11
C THR A 39 -5.01 -15.39 -15.40
N PRO A 40 -6.21 -15.91 -15.76
CA PRO A 40 -6.88 -15.52 -16.99
C PRO A 40 -7.18 -14.02 -16.93
N SER A 41 -6.45 -13.24 -17.71
CA SER A 41 -6.73 -11.82 -17.90
C SER A 41 -7.77 -11.66 -19.01
N SER A 42 -8.86 -10.98 -18.70
CA SER A 42 -9.88 -10.60 -19.69
C SER A 42 -9.59 -9.20 -20.22
N GLU A 43 -9.81 -8.95 -21.49
CA GLU A 43 -9.78 -7.59 -22.03
C GLU A 43 -11.08 -6.86 -21.70
N ILE A 44 -10.97 -5.82 -20.88
CA ILE A 44 -12.12 -5.02 -20.42
C ILE A 44 -12.09 -3.65 -21.09
N ASN A 45 -13.28 -3.19 -21.53
CA ASN A 45 -13.43 -1.85 -22.11
C ASN A 45 -13.16 -0.79 -21.03
N ILE A 46 -12.25 0.15 -21.33
CA ILE A 46 -11.80 1.20 -20.39
C ILE A 46 -12.97 2.08 -19.92
N ASN A 47 -13.98 2.30 -20.78
CA ASN A 47 -15.13 3.11 -20.42
C ASN A 47 -16.06 2.45 -19.40
N MET A 48 -15.94 1.13 -19.19
CA MET A 48 -16.70 0.41 -18.17
C MET A 48 -15.98 0.41 -16.81
N ILE A 49 -14.77 0.98 -16.74
CA ILE A 49 -13.96 0.98 -15.52
C ILE A 49 -14.11 2.32 -14.80
N LYS A 50 -14.69 2.29 -13.60
CA LYS A 50 -14.75 3.42 -12.66
C LYS A 50 -13.50 3.45 -11.79
N ALA A 51 -13.02 4.65 -11.46
CA ALA A 51 -11.97 4.82 -10.47
C ALA A 51 -12.49 4.43 -9.07
N ASN A 52 -11.61 3.91 -8.22
CA ASN A 52 -11.97 3.58 -6.85
C ASN A 52 -12.17 4.87 -6.04
N GLN A 53 -13.28 4.97 -5.31
CA GLN A 53 -13.61 6.10 -4.44
C GLN A 53 -12.61 6.28 -3.27
N TYR A 54 -11.89 5.23 -2.92
CA TYR A 54 -10.96 5.19 -1.79
C TYR A 54 -9.49 5.44 -2.17
N GLN A 55 -9.21 5.85 -3.42
CA GLN A 55 -7.84 6.09 -3.86
C GLN A 55 -7.35 7.49 -3.44
N PRO A 56 -6.38 7.59 -2.52
CA PRO A 56 -5.92 8.87 -1.97
C PRO A 56 -4.98 9.65 -2.92
N ARG A 57 -4.57 9.06 -4.04
CA ARG A 57 -3.59 9.69 -4.94
C ARG A 57 -4.25 10.69 -5.88
N THR A 58 -4.22 11.98 -5.49
CA THR A 58 -4.73 13.10 -6.31
C THR A 58 -3.66 13.69 -7.24
N THR A 59 -2.39 13.63 -6.87
CA THR A 59 -1.27 14.19 -7.64
C THR A 59 -0.51 13.10 -8.39
N PHE A 60 -0.41 13.25 -9.72
CA PHE A 60 0.38 12.37 -10.58
C PHE A 60 1.41 13.21 -11.31
N ASP A 61 2.64 12.75 -11.33
CA ASP A 61 3.70 13.31 -12.15
C ASP A 61 3.35 13.06 -13.63
N GLU A 62 2.96 14.13 -14.32
CA GLU A 62 2.51 14.09 -15.71
C GLU A 62 3.60 13.56 -16.65
N LYS A 63 4.87 13.90 -16.38
CA LYS A 63 6.00 13.43 -17.18
C LYS A 63 6.15 11.92 -17.12
N LYS A 64 6.13 11.36 -15.90
CA LYS A 64 6.18 9.90 -15.70
C LYS A 64 4.93 9.19 -16.23
N LEU A 65 3.79 9.84 -16.23
CA LEU A 65 2.56 9.28 -16.80
C LEU A 65 2.62 9.23 -18.33
N LYS A 66 3.18 10.25 -18.95
CA LYS A 66 3.41 10.31 -20.41
C LYS A 66 4.41 9.25 -20.87
N GLU A 67 5.53 9.10 -20.16
CA GLU A 67 6.51 8.04 -20.42
C GLU A 67 5.88 6.64 -20.38
N LEU A 68 5.03 6.39 -19.38
CA LEU A 68 4.29 5.14 -19.26
C LEU A 68 3.28 4.96 -20.41
N SER A 69 2.60 6.04 -20.82
CA SER A 69 1.67 6.01 -21.96
C SER A 69 2.37 5.65 -23.27
N ASP A 70 3.56 6.23 -23.51
CA ASP A 70 4.36 5.94 -24.70
C ASP A 70 4.89 4.49 -24.71
N SER A 71 5.26 3.97 -23.53
CA SER A 71 5.60 2.56 -23.36
C SER A 71 4.41 1.64 -23.66
N ILE A 72 3.22 2.00 -23.16
CA ILE A 72 1.99 1.23 -23.40
C ILE A 72 1.57 1.25 -24.87
N LYS A 73 1.77 2.35 -25.59
CA LYS A 73 1.55 2.41 -27.04
C LYS A 73 2.42 1.43 -27.81
N LYS A 74 3.68 1.23 -27.38
CA LYS A 74 4.66 0.37 -28.06
C LYS A 74 4.49 -1.11 -27.72
N HIS A 75 4.24 -1.43 -26.46
CA HIS A 75 4.32 -2.80 -25.92
C HIS A 75 3.00 -3.33 -25.37
N GLY A 76 1.95 -2.51 -25.36
CA GLY A 76 0.72 -2.84 -24.67
C GLY A 76 0.85 -2.79 -23.15
N VAL A 77 -0.19 -3.19 -22.44
CA VAL A 77 -0.18 -3.29 -20.98
C VAL A 77 0.29 -4.69 -20.57
N ILE A 78 1.54 -4.81 -20.15
CA ILE A 78 2.17 -6.08 -19.77
C ILE A 78 1.58 -6.65 -18.48
N GLN A 79 1.33 -5.79 -17.49
CA GLN A 79 0.73 -6.18 -16.22
C GLN A 79 -0.75 -5.81 -16.19
N PRO A 80 -1.69 -6.77 -16.07
CA PRO A 80 -3.11 -6.46 -16.02
C PRO A 80 -3.46 -5.60 -14.80
N VAL A 81 -4.52 -4.80 -14.92
CA VAL A 81 -5.12 -4.10 -13.78
C VAL A 81 -6.00 -5.05 -12.99
N LEU A 82 -6.20 -4.79 -11.70
CA LEU A 82 -7.12 -5.53 -10.85
C LEU A 82 -8.45 -4.79 -10.78
N LEU A 83 -9.51 -5.48 -11.15
CA LEU A 83 -10.86 -4.94 -11.18
C LEU A 83 -11.77 -5.76 -10.26
N ARG A 84 -12.83 -5.13 -9.79
CA ARG A 84 -14.00 -5.77 -9.18
C ARG A 84 -15.22 -5.52 -10.04
N GLN A 85 -16.08 -6.51 -10.17
CA GLN A 85 -17.34 -6.33 -10.88
C GLN A 85 -18.34 -5.57 -10.00
N GLU A 86 -18.91 -4.50 -10.52
CA GLU A 86 -19.96 -3.71 -9.90
C GLU A 86 -21.16 -3.60 -10.87
N GLY A 87 -22.09 -4.54 -10.74
CA GLY A 87 -23.21 -4.66 -11.68
C GLY A 87 -22.74 -4.89 -13.12
N LYS A 88 -23.05 -3.94 -14.04
CA LYS A 88 -22.59 -3.97 -15.43
C LYS A 88 -21.24 -3.31 -15.65
N ASN A 89 -20.70 -2.62 -14.67
CA ASN A 89 -19.42 -1.91 -14.71
C ASN A 89 -18.37 -2.63 -13.85
N TYR A 90 -17.17 -2.07 -13.87
CA TYR A 90 -16.04 -2.53 -13.07
C TYR A 90 -15.49 -1.38 -12.24
N GLU A 91 -15.08 -1.67 -11.03
CA GLU A 91 -14.34 -0.75 -10.18
C GLU A 91 -12.86 -1.13 -10.17
N LEU A 92 -11.99 -0.15 -10.31
CA LEU A 92 -10.55 -0.36 -10.27
C LEU A 92 -10.08 -0.53 -8.83
N ILE A 93 -9.49 -1.68 -8.52
CA ILE A 93 -8.91 -1.96 -7.21
C ILE A 93 -7.43 -1.57 -7.17
N ALA A 94 -6.67 -1.97 -8.20
CA ALA A 94 -5.25 -1.62 -8.31
C ALA A 94 -4.84 -1.39 -9.78
N GLY A 95 -3.93 -0.43 -9.98
CA GLY A 95 -3.37 -0.13 -11.31
C GLY A 95 -3.82 1.21 -11.90
N GLU A 96 -4.16 2.22 -11.09
CA GLU A 96 -4.61 3.55 -11.55
C GLU A 96 -3.68 4.18 -12.58
N ARG A 97 -2.36 4.16 -12.35
CA ARG A 97 -1.38 4.70 -13.31
C ARG A 97 -1.46 4.01 -14.67
N ARG A 98 -1.65 2.69 -14.69
CA ARG A 98 -1.80 1.90 -15.92
C ARG A 98 -3.09 2.24 -16.65
N LEU A 99 -4.20 2.36 -15.93
CA LEU A 99 -5.49 2.77 -16.49
C LEU A 99 -5.41 4.17 -17.12
N ARG A 100 -4.85 5.16 -16.39
CA ARG A 100 -4.70 6.53 -16.91
C ARG A 100 -3.76 6.59 -18.10
N ALA A 101 -2.61 5.93 -18.03
CA ALA A 101 -1.67 5.88 -19.14
C ALA A 101 -2.27 5.18 -20.37
N SER A 102 -3.11 4.16 -20.19
CA SER A 102 -3.83 3.49 -21.26
C SER A 102 -4.88 4.40 -21.92
N LYS A 103 -5.58 5.22 -21.11
CA LYS A 103 -6.48 6.26 -21.63
C LYS A 103 -5.73 7.29 -22.47
N LEU A 104 -4.58 7.77 -21.98
CA LEU A 104 -3.71 8.70 -22.72
C LEU A 104 -3.11 8.07 -23.99
N ALA A 105 -2.86 6.76 -23.96
CA ALA A 105 -2.40 5.99 -25.10
C ALA A 105 -3.50 5.76 -26.16
N GLY A 106 -4.77 6.09 -25.88
CA GLY A 106 -5.90 5.91 -26.79
C GLY A 106 -6.42 4.47 -26.88
N LEU A 107 -6.07 3.60 -25.93
CA LEU A 107 -6.55 2.22 -25.91
C LEU A 107 -8.04 2.18 -25.57
N LYS A 108 -8.79 1.32 -26.27
CA LYS A 108 -10.21 1.07 -25.99
C LYS A 108 -10.41 -0.02 -24.93
N LYS A 109 -9.46 -0.95 -24.82
CA LYS A 109 -9.50 -2.08 -23.90
C LYS A 109 -8.17 -2.19 -23.15
N ILE A 110 -8.20 -2.80 -21.96
CA ILE A 110 -7.04 -3.05 -21.11
C ILE A 110 -7.13 -4.46 -20.54
N PRO A 111 -6.01 -5.21 -20.48
CA PRO A 111 -5.99 -6.50 -19.80
C PRO A 111 -6.25 -6.31 -18.30
N ALA A 112 -7.18 -7.08 -17.76
CA ALA A 112 -7.62 -6.99 -16.39
C ALA A 112 -7.85 -8.37 -15.78
N VAL A 113 -7.59 -8.47 -14.50
CA VAL A 113 -8.04 -9.59 -13.66
C VAL A 113 -9.27 -9.13 -12.91
N VAL A 114 -10.39 -9.82 -13.10
CA VAL A 114 -11.64 -9.52 -12.40
C VAL A 114 -11.72 -10.42 -11.17
N ALA A 115 -11.63 -9.82 -9.98
CA ALA A 115 -11.75 -10.52 -8.72
C ALA A 115 -13.18 -10.39 -8.15
N LYS A 116 -13.69 -11.48 -7.59
CA LYS A 116 -14.94 -11.47 -6.82
C LYS A 116 -14.61 -11.12 -5.38
N ILE A 117 -14.50 -9.84 -5.08
CA ILE A 117 -14.16 -9.33 -3.75
C ILE A 117 -15.28 -8.41 -3.23
N SER A 118 -15.49 -8.44 -1.92
CA SER A 118 -16.44 -7.55 -1.23
C SER A 118 -15.93 -6.10 -1.19
N ASN A 119 -16.81 -5.15 -0.86
CA ASN A 119 -16.41 -3.76 -0.60
C ASN A 119 -15.33 -3.67 0.47
N THR A 120 -15.47 -4.44 1.54
CA THR A 120 -14.52 -4.51 2.64
C THR A 120 -13.13 -4.98 2.18
N GLN A 121 -13.09 -6.07 1.41
CA GLN A 121 -11.83 -6.58 0.84
C GLN A 121 -11.19 -5.60 -0.16
N SER A 122 -12.00 -4.89 -0.94
CA SER A 122 -11.52 -3.85 -1.86
C SER A 122 -10.82 -2.72 -1.10
N LEU A 123 -11.44 -2.24 -0.01
CA LEU A 123 -10.89 -1.20 0.84
C LEU A 123 -9.61 -1.67 1.55
N GLU A 124 -9.59 -2.91 2.04
CA GLU A 124 -8.41 -3.53 2.65
C GLU A 124 -7.21 -3.55 1.69
N ILE A 125 -7.43 -4.03 0.46
CA ILE A 125 -6.38 -4.06 -0.57
C ILE A 125 -5.89 -2.64 -0.89
N ALA A 126 -6.79 -1.66 -0.97
CA ALA A 126 -6.43 -0.28 -1.26
C ALA A 126 -5.56 0.33 -0.13
N ILE A 127 -5.87 0.05 1.14
CA ILE A 127 -5.08 0.50 2.28
C ILE A 127 -3.71 -0.18 2.28
N LEU A 128 -3.64 -1.49 2.04
CA LEU A 128 -2.37 -2.23 1.98
C LEU A 128 -1.48 -1.75 0.83
N GLU A 129 -2.05 -1.49 -0.35
CA GLU A 129 -1.32 -0.94 -1.50
C GLU A 129 -0.77 0.45 -1.18
N ASN A 130 -1.59 1.30 -0.54
CA ASN A 130 -1.16 2.63 -0.15
C ASN A 130 -0.02 2.60 0.87
N ILE A 131 -0.10 1.75 1.90
CA ILE A 131 0.96 1.61 2.93
C ILE A 131 2.31 1.18 2.33
N GLN A 132 2.30 0.45 1.21
CA GLN A 132 3.51 -0.05 0.55
C GLN A 132 4.17 0.98 -0.38
N ARG A 133 3.67 2.21 -0.44
CA ARG A 133 4.30 3.29 -1.22
C ARG A 133 5.59 3.73 -0.56
N GLU A 134 6.58 4.09 -1.38
CA GLU A 134 7.91 4.53 -0.92
C GLU A 134 7.94 5.99 -0.46
N ASP A 135 6.90 6.76 -0.78
CA ASP A 135 6.82 8.22 -0.58
C ASP A 135 5.95 8.64 0.63
N LEU A 136 5.55 7.68 1.49
CA LEU A 136 4.75 7.97 2.68
C LEU A 136 5.61 8.46 3.85
N ASN A 137 5.09 9.46 4.58
CA ASN A 137 5.67 9.83 5.85
C ASN A 137 5.32 8.80 6.97
N PRO A 138 6.08 8.77 8.09
CA PRO A 138 5.87 7.79 9.16
C PRO A 138 4.47 7.85 9.79
N LEU A 139 3.82 9.03 9.82
CA LEU A 139 2.47 9.17 10.38
C LEU A 139 1.41 8.63 9.42
N GLU A 140 1.57 8.82 8.11
CA GLU A 140 0.66 8.25 7.11
C GLU A 140 0.67 6.72 7.16
N VAL A 141 1.88 6.13 7.27
CA VAL A 141 2.04 4.69 7.46
C VAL A 141 1.34 4.23 8.74
N SER A 142 1.53 4.96 9.85
CA SER A 142 0.92 4.65 11.14
C SER A 142 -0.60 4.74 11.11
N LYS A 143 -1.16 5.78 10.46
CA LYS A 143 -2.62 5.92 10.21
C LYS A 143 -3.15 4.75 9.38
N GLY A 144 -2.40 4.30 8.38
CA GLY A 144 -2.76 3.11 7.60
C GLY A 144 -2.83 1.84 8.45
N TYR A 145 -1.86 1.61 9.35
CA TYR A 145 -1.90 0.48 10.29
C TYR A 145 -3.05 0.58 11.28
N GLN A 146 -3.35 1.78 11.77
CA GLN A 146 -4.49 2.00 12.65
C GLN A 146 -5.81 1.66 11.95
N ARG A 147 -5.99 2.11 10.71
CA ARG A 147 -7.19 1.78 9.91
C ARG A 147 -7.37 0.28 9.71
N LEU A 148 -6.30 -0.47 9.44
CA LEU A 148 -6.37 -1.93 9.34
C LEU A 148 -6.86 -2.58 10.65
N LYS A 149 -6.46 -2.04 11.80
CA LYS A 149 -6.92 -2.51 13.11
C LYS A 149 -8.39 -2.15 13.39
N GLU A 150 -8.78 -0.92 13.13
CA GLU A 150 -10.10 -0.38 13.50
C GLU A 150 -11.20 -0.81 12.54
N GLU A 151 -10.93 -0.74 11.22
CA GLU A 151 -11.94 -1.02 10.19
C GLU A 151 -12.05 -2.52 9.87
N PHE A 152 -10.97 -3.30 10.05
CA PHE A 152 -10.92 -4.72 9.69
C PHE A 152 -10.65 -5.65 10.87
N GLY A 153 -10.48 -5.11 12.08
CA GLY A 153 -10.26 -5.91 13.30
C GLY A 153 -8.91 -6.63 13.34
N TYR A 154 -7.91 -6.15 12.59
CA TYR A 154 -6.59 -6.77 12.55
C TYR A 154 -5.86 -6.64 13.87
N THR A 155 -5.25 -7.72 14.32
CA THR A 155 -4.23 -7.67 15.37
C THR A 155 -2.93 -7.09 14.81
N GLN A 156 -2.04 -6.60 15.68
CA GLN A 156 -0.72 -6.12 15.25
C GLN A 156 0.10 -7.20 14.54
N ASP A 157 -0.08 -8.48 14.92
CA ASP A 157 0.58 -9.60 14.24
C ASP A 157 0.05 -9.81 12.81
N GLN A 158 -1.25 -9.66 12.61
CA GLN A 158 -1.86 -9.77 11.29
C GLN A 158 -1.42 -8.62 10.38
N VAL A 159 -1.40 -7.37 10.90
CA VAL A 159 -0.83 -6.22 10.18
C VAL A 159 0.63 -6.48 9.81
N ALA A 160 1.44 -6.94 10.75
CA ALA A 160 2.85 -7.25 10.53
C ALA A 160 3.06 -8.26 9.40
N LYS A 161 2.29 -9.34 9.41
CA LYS A 161 2.32 -10.37 8.35
C LYS A 161 1.88 -9.81 6.99
N SER A 162 0.82 -9.00 6.94
CA SER A 162 0.28 -8.46 5.68
C SER A 162 1.24 -7.48 5.00
N VAL A 163 2.01 -6.70 5.79
CA VAL A 163 2.98 -5.73 5.25
C VAL A 163 4.42 -6.23 5.21
N GLY A 164 4.69 -7.45 5.71
CA GLY A 164 6.02 -8.06 5.71
C GLY A 164 7.02 -7.37 6.65
N LYS A 165 6.54 -6.81 7.77
CA LYS A 165 7.38 -6.14 8.78
C LYS A 165 7.31 -6.87 10.13
N PRO A 166 8.32 -6.72 11.02
CA PRO A 166 8.23 -7.22 12.39
C PRO A 166 7.08 -6.58 13.17
N ARG A 167 6.43 -7.34 14.07
CA ARG A 167 5.37 -6.82 14.95
C ARG A 167 5.83 -5.60 15.77
N SER A 168 7.07 -5.61 16.26
CA SER A 168 7.65 -4.49 17.00
C SER A 168 7.68 -3.20 16.20
N SER A 169 7.93 -3.27 14.88
CA SER A 169 7.88 -2.11 14.00
C SER A 169 6.46 -1.55 13.89
N ILE A 170 5.45 -2.42 13.79
CA ILE A 170 4.04 -1.99 13.76
C ILE A 170 3.65 -1.33 15.08
N ALA A 171 4.03 -1.92 16.22
CA ALA A 171 3.75 -1.36 17.52
C ALA A 171 4.39 0.04 17.69
N ASN A 172 5.65 0.20 17.29
CA ASN A 172 6.35 1.49 17.33
C ASN A 172 5.69 2.53 16.42
N SER A 173 5.32 2.16 15.18
CA SER A 173 4.60 3.07 14.29
C SER A 173 3.26 3.53 14.88
N LEU A 174 2.47 2.61 15.44
CA LEU A 174 1.19 2.96 16.08
C LEU A 174 1.37 3.90 17.28
N ARG A 175 2.45 3.77 18.03
CA ARG A 175 2.78 4.68 19.14
C ARG A 175 3.05 6.11 18.66
N LEU A 176 3.52 6.33 17.43
CA LEU A 176 3.73 7.68 16.90
C LEU A 176 2.42 8.51 16.90
N LEU A 177 1.27 7.85 16.76
CA LEU A 177 -0.04 8.51 16.80
C LEU A 177 -0.45 8.97 18.21
N THR A 178 0.25 8.53 19.26
CA THR A 178 0.01 8.97 20.64
C THR A 178 0.85 10.18 21.04
N LEU A 179 1.74 10.64 20.17
CA LEU A 179 2.48 11.88 20.40
C LEU A 179 1.53 13.10 20.39
N PRO A 180 1.84 14.16 21.14
CA PRO A 180 1.12 15.42 21.02
C PRO A 180 1.11 15.97 19.59
N GLU A 181 0.05 16.66 19.21
CA GLU A 181 -0.15 17.19 17.86
C GLU A 181 1.04 18.03 17.36
N LYS A 182 1.64 18.84 18.24
CA LYS A 182 2.84 19.64 17.92
C LYS A 182 3.99 18.75 17.43
N ALA A 183 4.26 17.63 18.11
CA ALA A 183 5.31 16.68 17.73
C ALA A 183 4.95 15.91 16.44
N GLN A 184 3.68 15.54 16.27
CA GLN A 184 3.22 14.92 15.03
C GLN A 184 3.40 15.87 13.84
N ASN A 185 3.03 17.14 13.97
CA ASN A 185 3.18 18.15 12.92
C ASN A 185 4.66 18.34 12.51
N GLU A 186 5.58 18.36 13.48
CA GLU A 186 7.01 18.47 13.16
C GLU A 186 7.58 17.20 12.51
N LEU A 187 7.06 16.03 12.86
CA LEU A 187 7.40 14.77 12.18
C LEU A 187 6.85 14.75 10.75
N GLU A 188 5.65 15.26 10.52
CA GLU A 188 5.03 15.34 9.19
C GLU A 188 5.78 16.29 8.26
N LYS A 189 6.25 17.43 8.79
CA LYS A 189 7.09 18.41 8.06
C LYS A 189 8.52 17.88 7.81
N GLY A 190 8.94 16.81 8.49
CA GLY A 190 10.30 16.31 8.44
C GLY A 190 11.30 17.12 9.27
N SER A 191 10.86 18.06 10.11
CA SER A 191 11.71 18.83 11.04
C SER A 191 12.32 17.92 12.12
N ILE A 192 11.63 16.85 12.49
CA ILE A 192 12.15 15.77 13.33
C ILE A 192 12.05 14.43 12.59
N SER A 193 13.00 13.53 12.86
CA SER A 193 13.00 12.18 12.28
C SER A 193 12.14 11.20 13.09
N GLU A 194 11.82 10.03 12.50
CA GLU A 194 11.17 8.91 13.22
C GLU A 194 11.99 8.47 14.46
N GLY A 195 13.33 8.59 14.41
CA GLY A 195 14.20 8.33 15.54
C GLY A 195 13.94 9.28 16.70
N HIS A 196 13.88 10.60 16.44
CA HIS A 196 13.52 11.61 17.43
C HIS A 196 12.14 11.35 18.03
N ALA A 197 11.15 11.03 17.20
CA ALA A 197 9.79 10.71 17.63
C ALA A 197 9.76 9.48 18.57
N LYS A 198 10.58 8.45 18.31
CA LYS A 198 10.71 7.28 19.21
C LYS A 198 11.28 7.63 20.57
N VAL A 199 12.28 8.53 20.64
CA VAL A 199 12.81 9.01 21.92
C VAL A 199 11.76 9.81 22.67
N LEU A 200 11.05 10.71 21.99
CA LEU A 200 9.95 11.50 22.58
C LEU A 200 8.84 10.64 23.19
N LEU A 201 8.56 9.45 22.64
CA LEU A 201 7.59 8.49 23.19
C LEU A 201 8.04 7.89 24.55
N GLY A 202 9.30 8.01 24.92
CA GLY A 202 9.85 7.60 26.21
C GLY A 202 9.96 8.73 27.22
N VAL A 203 9.72 9.98 26.81
CA VAL A 203 9.81 11.17 27.67
C VAL A 203 8.52 11.36 28.46
N ASP A 204 8.64 11.81 29.71
CA ASP A 204 7.49 12.20 30.53
C ASP A 204 6.66 13.26 29.80
N PRO A 205 5.32 13.12 29.74
CA PRO A 205 4.45 14.05 29.04
C PRO A 205 4.63 15.52 29.47
N SER A 206 4.96 15.77 30.74
CA SER A 206 5.19 17.12 31.25
C SER A 206 6.46 17.78 30.73
N LYS A 207 7.44 16.99 30.27
CA LYS A 207 8.74 17.44 29.74
C LYS A 207 8.82 17.39 28.22
N LEU A 208 7.88 16.71 27.57
CA LEU A 208 7.94 16.42 26.14
C LEU A 208 8.04 17.68 25.28
N GLU A 209 7.29 18.73 25.62
CA GLU A 209 7.30 19.97 24.85
C GLU A 209 8.67 20.68 24.94
N GLY A 210 9.26 20.76 26.12
CA GLY A 210 10.60 21.34 26.29
C GLY A 210 11.68 20.54 25.57
N VAL A 211 11.58 19.20 25.56
CA VAL A 211 12.50 18.34 24.81
C VAL A 211 12.32 18.54 23.30
N LEU A 212 11.09 18.66 22.82
CA LEU A 212 10.81 18.93 21.41
C LEU A 212 11.40 20.28 20.97
N GLU A 213 11.22 21.34 21.77
CA GLU A 213 11.79 22.66 21.49
C GLU A 213 13.33 22.62 21.46
N LYS A 214 13.94 21.87 22.36
CA LYS A 214 15.40 21.68 22.36
C LYS A 214 15.89 20.95 21.11
N ILE A 215 15.18 19.92 20.65
CA ILE A 215 15.50 19.22 19.38
C ILE A 215 15.48 20.22 18.21
N LEU A 216 14.44 21.06 18.14
CA LEU A 216 14.25 22.00 17.04
C LEU A 216 15.25 23.15 17.05
N SER A 217 15.56 23.73 18.21
CA SER A 217 16.47 24.87 18.35
C SER A 217 17.94 24.49 18.21
N GLU A 218 18.35 23.37 18.78
CA GLU A 218 19.74 22.90 18.80
C GLU A 218 20.07 21.91 17.67
N GLN A 219 19.08 21.52 16.85
CA GLN A 219 19.21 20.52 15.79
C GLN A 219 19.90 19.22 16.28
N LEU A 220 19.51 18.79 17.46
CA LEU A 220 20.11 17.62 18.12
C LEU A 220 19.98 16.37 17.26
N SER A 221 21.02 15.55 17.21
CA SER A 221 20.92 14.22 16.65
C SER A 221 20.20 13.27 17.61
N VAL A 222 19.62 12.18 17.10
CA VAL A 222 18.96 11.15 17.92
C VAL A 222 19.90 10.63 19.02
N ARG A 223 21.18 10.40 18.70
CA ARG A 223 22.20 9.92 19.67
C ARG A 223 22.50 10.95 20.74
N ALA A 224 22.53 12.24 20.41
CA ALA A 224 22.74 13.31 21.37
C ALA A 224 21.54 13.41 22.34
N LEU A 225 20.33 13.22 21.82
CA LEU A 225 19.10 13.22 22.59
C LEU A 225 19.00 12.01 23.55
N GLU A 226 19.43 10.81 23.12
CA GLU A 226 19.42 9.59 23.96
C GLU A 226 20.40 9.68 25.14
N ASN A 227 21.44 10.53 25.03
CA ASN A 227 22.47 10.71 26.06
C ASN A 227 22.23 11.94 26.96
N SER A 228 21.17 12.71 26.75
CA SER A 228 20.82 13.91 27.51
C SER A 228 19.69 13.64 28.51
#